data_89f73bb100ff97aadd56ae4e4f39d395
#
_entry.id   89f73bb100ff97aadd56ae4e4f39d395
#
_cell.length_a   1.000
_cell.length_b   1.000
_cell.length_c   1.000
_cell.angle_alpha   90.00
_cell.angle_beta   90.00
_cell.angle_gamma   90.00
#
_symmetry.space_group_name_H-M   'P 1'
#
loop_
_entity.id
_entity.type
_entity.pdbx_description
1 polymer ?
#
loop_
_entity_poly.entity_id
_entity_poly.type
_entity_poly.pdbx_seq_one_letter_code
_entity_poly.pdbx_strand_id
1 'polypeptide(L)'
;MPELPEIEIVKQSLDKKVKFEKIKKVVVRNRSLRFKVPKNFESILKNKIIKKISRKSKYLILHLGNICCVIHLGMSGTIHIINSKNSNKHSNTSFYGSLNLPLKHNHIEFFLKKSQFVYNDPRRFGFFIILKK
;
A
#
# COMPACT_ATOMS: atom_id res chain seq x y z
N MET A 1 6.43 -12.78 -9.44
CA MET A 1 5.81 -11.49 -9.82
C MET A 1 4.30 -11.64 -9.81
N PRO A 2 3.58 -10.76 -9.11
CA PRO A 2 2.12 -10.82 -9.16
C PRO A 2 1.58 -10.61 -10.57
N GLU A 3 0.70 -11.48 -10.99
CA GLU A 3 0.07 -11.38 -12.30
C GLU A 3 -1.14 -10.45 -12.26
N LEU A 4 -1.69 -10.09 -13.42
CA LEU A 4 -2.83 -9.16 -13.48
C LEU A 4 -4.02 -9.57 -12.61
N PRO A 5 -4.45 -10.85 -12.61
CA PRO A 5 -5.56 -11.24 -11.75
C PRO A 5 -5.27 -11.01 -10.26
N GLU A 6 -4.03 -11.22 -9.83
CA GLU A 6 -3.64 -11.02 -8.45
C GLU A 6 -3.64 -9.54 -8.07
N ILE A 7 -3.14 -8.69 -8.98
CA ILE A 7 -3.17 -7.24 -8.77
C ILE A 7 -4.61 -6.74 -8.69
N GLU A 8 -5.48 -7.27 -9.52
CA GLU A 8 -6.89 -6.88 -9.51
C GLU A 8 -7.55 -7.25 -8.18
N ILE A 9 -7.22 -8.42 -7.60
CA ILE A 9 -7.72 -8.83 -6.28
C ILE A 9 -7.24 -7.85 -5.20
N VAL A 10 -5.98 -7.47 -5.22
CA VAL A 10 -5.43 -6.50 -4.28
C VAL A 10 -6.17 -5.17 -4.41
N LYS A 11 -6.36 -4.70 -5.64
CA LYS A 11 -7.06 -3.45 -5.92
C LYS A 11 -8.49 -3.48 -5.37
N GLN A 12 -9.22 -4.56 -5.61
CA GLN A 12 -10.61 -4.67 -5.15
C GLN A 12 -10.67 -4.71 -3.62
N SER A 13 -9.77 -5.45 -2.98
CA SER A 13 -9.72 -5.54 -1.52
C SER A 13 -9.43 -4.18 -0.88
N LEU A 14 -8.45 -3.45 -1.42
CA LEU A 14 -8.12 -2.12 -0.92
C LEU A 14 -9.28 -1.16 -1.15
N ASP A 15 -9.83 -1.14 -2.35
CA ASP A 15 -10.93 -0.23 -2.66
C ASP A 15 -12.11 -0.46 -1.72
N LYS A 16 -12.43 -1.72 -1.45
CA LYS A 16 -13.53 -2.07 -0.54
C LYS A 16 -13.26 -1.61 0.89
N LYS A 17 -12.02 -1.76 1.38
CA LYS A 17 -11.71 -1.58 2.81
C LYS A 17 -11.23 -0.19 3.18
N VAL A 18 -10.56 0.52 2.27
CA VAL A 18 -9.94 1.79 2.63
C VAL A 18 -10.46 2.98 1.84
N LYS A 19 -11.38 2.76 0.90
CA LYS A 19 -11.99 3.86 0.14
C LYS A 19 -12.68 4.83 1.09
N PHE A 20 -12.47 6.13 0.85
CA PHE A 20 -12.98 7.25 1.63
C PHE A 20 -12.35 7.41 3.01
N GLU A 21 -11.37 6.57 3.35
CA GLU A 21 -10.63 6.73 4.59
C GLU A 21 -9.58 7.82 4.46
N LYS A 22 -9.36 8.52 5.57
CA LYS A 22 -8.32 9.56 5.65
C LYS A 22 -7.01 8.93 6.12
N ILE A 23 -5.92 9.25 5.47
CA ILE A 23 -4.60 8.80 5.89
C ILE A 23 -4.17 9.63 7.10
N LYS A 24 -4.10 9.00 8.27
CA LYS A 24 -3.69 9.68 9.50
C LYS A 24 -2.20 9.92 9.52
N LYS A 25 -1.43 8.90 9.14
CA LYS A 25 0.03 9.03 9.02
C LYS A 25 0.57 7.91 8.15
N VAL A 26 1.77 8.12 7.65
CA VAL A 26 2.52 7.13 6.90
C VAL A 26 3.87 6.95 7.59
N VAL A 27 4.29 5.72 7.78
CA VAL A 27 5.60 5.39 8.34
C VAL A 27 6.41 4.69 7.26
N VAL A 28 7.56 5.26 6.91
CA VAL A 28 8.48 4.64 5.95
C VAL A 28 9.65 4.07 6.75
N ARG A 29 9.70 2.75 6.84
CA ARG A 29 10.75 2.07 7.59
C ARG A 29 11.98 1.81 6.75
N ASN A 30 11.81 1.69 5.43
CA ASN A 30 12.92 1.49 4.52
C ASN A 30 12.65 2.27 3.23
N ARG A 31 13.49 3.27 2.96
CA ARG A 31 13.35 4.09 1.76
C ARG A 31 14.05 3.51 0.54
N SER A 32 14.89 2.48 0.74
CA SER A 32 15.68 1.88 -0.34
C SER A 32 14.91 0.81 -1.08
N LEU A 33 13.84 1.22 -1.74
CA LEU A 33 13.07 0.37 -2.65
C LEU A 33 13.69 0.49 -4.05
N ARG A 34 13.01 -0.03 -5.07
CA ARG A 34 13.51 0.08 -6.44
C ARG A 34 13.82 1.53 -6.81
N PHE A 35 12.91 2.44 -6.44
CA PHE A 35 13.17 3.87 -6.48
C PHE A 35 13.11 4.39 -5.06
N LYS A 36 14.06 5.23 -4.68
CA LYS A 36 14.12 5.74 -3.32
C LYS A 36 12.87 6.53 -2.97
N VAL A 37 12.30 6.25 -1.80
CA VAL A 37 11.13 6.97 -1.32
C VAL A 37 11.56 8.39 -0.92
N PRO A 38 10.92 9.45 -1.45
CA PRO A 38 11.30 10.83 -1.14
C PRO A 38 11.16 11.14 0.35
N LYS A 39 11.96 12.09 0.84
CA LYS A 39 11.91 12.51 2.25
C LYS A 39 10.55 13.05 2.66
N ASN A 40 9.85 13.71 1.75
CA ASN A 40 8.55 14.34 2.04
C ASN A 40 7.36 13.44 1.73
N PHE A 41 7.59 12.17 1.44
CA PHE A 41 6.53 11.21 1.08
C PHE A 41 5.44 11.19 2.17
N GLU A 42 5.85 11.02 3.41
CA GLU A 42 4.91 10.91 4.54
C GLU A 42 4.09 12.20 4.71
N SER A 43 4.73 13.35 4.64
CA SER A 43 4.04 14.62 4.86
C SER A 43 3.07 14.95 3.73
N ILE A 44 3.39 14.59 2.50
CA ILE A 44 2.51 14.83 1.36
C ILE A 44 1.23 14.00 1.50
N LEU A 45 1.35 12.76 1.96
CA LEU A 45 0.21 11.85 2.04
C LEU A 45 -0.62 12.03 3.30
N LYS A 46 -0.05 12.59 4.35
CA LYS A 46 -0.77 12.79 5.61
C LYS A 46 -2.00 13.65 5.39
N ASN A 47 -3.12 13.22 5.97
CA ASN A 47 -4.42 13.90 5.92
C ASN A 47 -5.11 13.86 4.55
N LYS A 48 -4.56 13.13 3.59
CA LYS A 48 -5.24 12.92 2.32
C LYS A 48 -6.35 11.87 2.48
N ILE A 49 -7.44 12.06 1.75
CA ILE A 49 -8.54 11.10 1.73
C ILE A 49 -8.38 10.22 0.50
N ILE A 50 -8.48 8.92 0.69
CA ILE A 50 -8.42 7.96 -0.41
C ILE A 50 -9.77 8.01 -1.13
N LYS A 51 -9.81 8.63 -2.31
CA LYS A 51 -11.05 8.78 -3.07
C LYS A 51 -11.47 7.49 -3.75
N LYS A 52 -10.53 6.79 -4.30
CA LYS A 52 -10.73 5.47 -4.90
C LYS A 52 -9.38 4.83 -5.16
N ILE A 53 -9.41 3.53 -5.45
CA ILE A 53 -8.22 2.79 -5.88
C ILE A 53 -8.52 2.22 -7.25
N SER A 54 -7.63 2.45 -8.20
CA SER A 54 -7.76 1.91 -9.54
C SER A 54 -6.52 1.12 -9.92
N ARG A 55 -6.56 0.51 -11.07
CA ARG A 55 -5.45 -0.26 -11.59
C ARG A 55 -5.24 0.10 -13.07
N LYS A 56 -3.99 0.25 -13.45
CA LYS A 56 -3.62 0.37 -14.85
C LYS A 56 -2.47 -0.60 -15.08
N SER A 57 -2.71 -1.64 -15.91
CA SER A 57 -1.76 -2.73 -16.06
C SER A 57 -1.42 -3.30 -14.67
N LYS A 58 -0.16 -3.41 -14.29
CA LYS A 58 0.25 -3.93 -12.98
C LYS A 58 0.48 -2.83 -11.94
N TYR A 59 0.04 -1.61 -12.23
CA TYR A 59 0.15 -0.49 -11.29
C TYR A 59 -1.14 -0.32 -10.52
N LEU A 60 -1.02 -0.21 -9.19
CA LEU A 60 -2.11 0.20 -8.33
C LEU A 60 -2.04 1.71 -8.17
N ILE A 61 -3.18 2.37 -8.17
CA ILE A 61 -3.23 3.83 -8.08
C ILE A 61 -4.18 4.24 -6.97
N LEU A 62 -3.63 4.89 -5.94
CA LEU A 62 -4.42 5.52 -4.88
C LEU A 62 -4.75 6.94 -5.33
N HIS A 63 -6.02 7.24 -5.53
CA HIS A 63 -6.46 8.57 -5.92
C HIS A 63 -6.73 9.41 -4.68
N LEU A 64 -6.01 10.50 -4.51
CA LEU A 64 -5.98 11.29 -3.29
C LEU A 64 -6.40 12.75 -3.52
N GLY A 65 -7.25 12.98 -4.50
CA GLY A 65 -7.67 14.32 -4.87
C GLY A 65 -6.80 14.87 -5.99
N ASN A 66 -6.00 15.90 -5.69
CA ASN A 66 -5.14 16.52 -6.72
C ASN A 66 -3.85 15.76 -6.99
N ILE A 67 -3.59 14.70 -6.25
CA ILE A 67 -2.42 13.83 -6.45
C ILE A 67 -2.88 12.38 -6.49
N CYS A 68 -1.97 11.52 -6.93
CA CYS A 68 -2.17 10.08 -6.79
C CYS A 68 -0.86 9.41 -6.38
N CYS A 69 -0.99 8.27 -5.72
CA CYS A 69 0.16 7.45 -5.35
C CYS A 69 0.13 6.20 -6.20
N VAL A 70 1.15 6.00 -7.01
CA VAL A 70 1.28 4.84 -7.90
C VAL A 70 2.14 3.80 -7.21
N ILE A 71 1.62 2.57 -7.12
CA ILE A 71 2.27 1.47 -6.41
C ILE A 71 2.53 0.34 -7.38
N HIS A 72 3.75 -0.16 -7.39
CA HIS A 72 4.11 -1.38 -8.11
C HIS A 72 4.66 -2.37 -7.10
N LEU A 73 4.12 -3.59 -7.09
CA LEU A 73 4.51 -4.58 -6.08
C LEU A 73 5.80 -5.31 -6.41
N GLY A 74 6.37 -5.11 -7.58
CA GLY A 74 7.60 -5.77 -7.98
C GLY A 74 7.42 -7.27 -8.12
N MET A 75 8.40 -8.03 -7.66
CA MET A 75 8.37 -9.48 -7.77
C MET A 75 7.82 -10.19 -6.54
N SER A 76 8.01 -9.60 -5.37
CA SER A 76 7.65 -10.25 -4.10
C SER A 76 6.86 -9.35 -3.16
N GLY A 77 6.43 -8.18 -3.64
CA GLY A 77 5.68 -7.25 -2.81
C GLY A 77 4.27 -7.73 -2.53
N THR A 78 3.81 -7.49 -1.30
CA THR A 78 2.45 -7.78 -0.88
C THR A 78 1.92 -6.62 -0.07
N ILE A 79 0.59 -6.50 -0.03
CA ILE A 79 -0.08 -5.51 0.80
C ILE A 79 -0.99 -6.24 1.77
N HIS A 80 -0.87 -5.91 3.05
CA HIS A 80 -1.64 -6.52 4.12
C HIS A 80 -2.49 -5.46 4.79
N ILE A 81 -3.78 -5.75 4.96
CA ILE A 81 -4.69 -4.86 5.66
C ILE A 81 -4.87 -5.41 7.08
N ILE A 82 -4.64 -4.55 8.06
CA ILE A 82 -4.76 -4.90 9.47
C ILE A 82 -5.92 -4.08 10.03
N ASN A 83 -6.90 -4.76 10.62
CA ASN A 83 -8.03 -4.11 11.25
C ASN A 83 -7.61 -3.64 12.65
N SER A 84 -7.79 -2.34 12.93
CA SER A 84 -7.36 -1.77 14.21
C SER A 84 -8.13 -2.34 15.41
N LYS A 85 -9.34 -2.86 15.20
CA LYS A 85 -10.13 -3.47 16.28
C LYS A 85 -9.66 -4.89 16.61
N ASN A 86 -8.97 -5.54 15.68
CA ASN A 86 -8.44 -6.88 15.84
C ASN A 86 -7.01 -6.87 15.36
N SER A 87 -6.13 -6.26 16.14
CA SER A 87 -4.73 -6.05 15.76
C SER A 87 -3.98 -7.32 15.40
N ASN A 88 -4.48 -8.48 15.85
CA ASN A 88 -3.85 -9.76 15.56
C ASN A 88 -4.39 -10.43 14.30
N LYS A 89 -5.37 -9.84 13.62
CA LYS A 89 -5.95 -10.42 12.42
C LYS A 89 -5.56 -9.60 11.20
N HIS A 90 -4.92 -10.26 10.27
CA HIS A 90 -4.55 -9.66 8.99
C HIS A 90 -5.48 -10.15 7.91
N SER A 91 -5.95 -9.24 7.07
CA SER A 91 -6.54 -9.62 5.80
C SER A 91 -5.46 -9.50 4.75
N ASN A 92 -5.05 -10.62 4.20
CA ASN A 92 -4.06 -10.61 3.13
C ASN A 92 -4.74 -10.28 1.82
N THR A 93 -4.36 -9.16 1.22
CA THR A 93 -4.92 -8.74 -0.07
C THR A 93 -4.08 -9.19 -1.24
N SER A 94 -2.92 -9.80 -0.97
CA SER A 94 -2.06 -10.31 -2.02
C SER A 94 -2.29 -11.80 -2.20
N PHE A 95 -2.26 -12.23 -3.44
CA PHE A 95 -2.42 -13.64 -3.76
C PHE A 95 -1.30 -14.51 -3.19
N TYR A 96 -0.11 -13.95 -3.08
CA TYR A 96 1.05 -14.68 -2.57
C TYR A 96 1.18 -14.62 -1.07
N GLY A 97 0.38 -13.85 -0.41
CA GLY A 97 0.65 -13.50 0.95
C GLY A 97 0.50 -14.66 1.92
N SER A 98 1.38 -14.67 2.90
CA SER A 98 1.22 -15.44 4.12
C SER A 98 0.86 -14.46 5.22
N LEU A 99 0.00 -14.87 6.14
CA LEU A 99 -0.37 -14.04 7.29
C LEU A 99 0.81 -13.85 8.25
N ASN A 100 1.83 -14.70 8.14
CA ASN A 100 2.99 -14.70 9.04
C ASN A 100 4.24 -14.22 8.32
N LEU A 101 4.16 -13.09 7.61
CA LEU A 101 5.32 -12.54 6.93
C LEU A 101 6.27 -11.88 7.93
N PRO A 102 7.60 -11.99 7.69
CA PRO A 102 8.55 -11.34 8.56
C PRO A 102 8.38 -9.83 8.61
N LEU A 103 8.30 -9.28 9.81
CA LEU A 103 8.11 -7.85 10.02
C LEU A 103 9.25 -7.00 9.46
N LYS A 104 10.47 -7.57 9.39
CA LYS A 104 11.63 -6.85 8.85
C LYS A 104 11.47 -6.43 7.40
N HIS A 105 10.50 -7.01 6.68
CA HIS A 105 10.23 -6.64 5.29
C HIS A 105 9.06 -5.67 5.15
N ASN A 106 8.52 -5.17 6.26
CA ASN A 106 7.52 -4.11 6.25
C ASN A 106 8.23 -2.78 5.99
N HIS A 107 8.05 -2.23 4.79
CA HIS A 107 8.79 -1.04 4.39
C HIS A 107 7.99 0.24 4.51
N ILE A 108 6.69 0.19 4.25
CA ILE A 108 5.80 1.35 4.32
C ILE A 108 4.50 0.92 4.98
N GLU A 109 4.04 1.71 5.96
CA GLU A 109 2.79 1.46 6.65
C GLU A 109 1.91 2.70 6.58
N PHE A 110 0.66 2.50 6.19
CA PHE A 110 -0.35 3.55 6.11
C PHE A 110 -1.34 3.36 7.25
N PHE A 111 -1.46 4.36 8.11
CA PHE A 111 -2.37 4.31 9.25
C PHE A 111 -3.63 5.12 8.94
N LEU A 112 -4.77 4.47 9.03
CA LEU A 112 -6.09 5.04 8.77
C LEU A 112 -6.89 5.07 10.06
N LYS A 113 -8.14 5.52 10.01
CA LYS A 113 -8.95 5.63 11.23
C LYS A 113 -9.28 4.26 11.83
N LYS A 114 -9.71 3.32 10.99
CA LYS A 114 -10.19 2.01 11.46
C LYS A 114 -9.27 0.86 11.08
N SER A 115 -8.26 1.13 10.30
CA SER A 115 -7.38 0.07 9.79
C SER A 115 -6.02 0.64 9.47
N GLN A 116 -5.12 -0.24 9.09
CA GLN A 116 -3.86 0.15 8.48
C GLN A 116 -3.54 -0.82 7.36
N PHE A 117 -2.76 -0.41 6.39
CA PHE A 117 -2.24 -1.35 5.43
C PHE A 117 -0.73 -1.19 5.30
N VAL A 118 -0.08 -2.30 5.02
CA VAL A 118 1.37 -2.43 5.10
C VAL A 118 1.89 -3.03 3.82
N TYR A 119 2.93 -2.41 3.26
CA TYR A 119 3.65 -2.96 2.12
C TYR A 119 4.85 -3.76 2.62
N ASN A 120 4.85 -5.05 2.32
CA ASN A 120 5.91 -5.98 2.69
C ASN A 120 6.57 -6.50 1.41
N ASP A 121 7.91 -6.49 1.37
CA ASP A 121 8.61 -6.90 0.15
C ASP A 121 10.03 -7.37 0.47
N PRO A 122 10.28 -8.68 0.54
CA PRO A 122 11.62 -9.17 0.85
C PRO A 122 12.69 -8.71 -0.14
N ARG A 123 12.35 -8.55 -1.41
CA ARG A 123 13.32 -8.20 -2.46
C ARG A 123 13.41 -6.71 -2.74
N ARG A 124 12.46 -5.91 -2.23
CA ARG A 124 12.43 -4.44 -2.39
C ARG A 124 12.43 -3.99 -3.85
N PHE A 125 11.84 -4.77 -4.74
CA PHE A 125 11.75 -4.43 -6.16
C PHE A 125 10.51 -3.63 -6.52
N GLY A 126 9.58 -3.48 -5.58
CA GLY A 126 8.43 -2.63 -5.76
C GLY A 126 8.77 -1.15 -5.57
N PHE A 127 7.81 -0.28 -5.80
CA PHE A 127 8.04 1.15 -5.61
C PHE A 127 6.72 1.89 -5.41
N PHE A 128 6.85 3.09 -4.82
CA PHE A 128 5.76 4.03 -4.58
C PHE A 128 6.16 5.37 -5.15
N ILE A 129 5.32 5.94 -6.01
CA ILE A 129 5.58 7.23 -6.66
C ILE A 129 4.36 8.13 -6.48
N ILE A 130 4.58 9.40 -6.16
CA ILE A 130 3.50 10.40 -6.08
C ILE A 130 3.52 11.22 -7.35
N LEU A 131 2.36 11.31 -7.99
CA LEU A 131 2.19 12.10 -9.21
C LEU A 131 1.07 13.12 -9.01
N LYS A 132 1.23 14.29 -9.62
CA LYS A 132 0.17 15.29 -9.68
C LYS A 132 -0.82 14.90 -10.77
N LYS A 133 -2.07 15.15 -10.51
CA LYS A 133 -3.11 14.98 -11.52
C LYS A 133 -3.24 16.23 -12.38
#